data_97ee64d98d457827e96f6c7d337769eb
#
_entry.id   97ee64d98d457827e96f6c7d337769eb
#
_cell.length_a   1.000
_cell.length_b   1.000
_cell.length_c   1.000
_cell.angle_alpha   90.00
_cell.angle_beta   90.00
_cell.angle_gamma   90.00
#
_symmetry.space_group_name_H-M   'P 1'
#
loop_
_entity.id
_entity.type
_entity.pdbx_description
1 polymer ?
#
loop_
_entity_poly.entity_id
_entity_poly.type
_entity_poly.pdbx_seq_one_letter_code
_entity_poly.pdbx_strand_id
1 'polypeptide(L)'
;MVKAIVGACWGDEGKGKITDILAEDSDIVVRFQGGSNAGHTIINNYGRFALHQLPSGIFRKNILNIIGNGVALSVENFIDELKTVTEQGVPMPNILISNRCQIVMPYHKALDGMEEARLASKSFGSTKSGIAPFYSDKYAKIGFQVSELFGSKEDLMEKIDHVLDLKNVLYTDLYKVEPLDREEIYAKLMEYKELIAPYVADTFTILHNAVKEGKTILLEGQLGSLKDPDLGIYPMVTSSSPVAGFGAVGAGGIPPYEIKEIYTVVKAYSSAVGAGEFVSEIFGDEAEELRKRGGDKGEYGATTGRPRRVGWLDLVAARYGCQVQGATGVAMTVLDALGYLDEIPVCVGYELDGKQIDYFPTTTELKRCKPILEKLPGWKCDIHGIKKFEDLPENARHYVEFAEKHLGVPVCMVSNGPAREDIMYR
;
A
#
# COMPACT_ATOMS: atom_id res chain seq x y z
N MET A 1 13.69 18.10 -2.78
CA MET A 1 12.27 18.16 -2.32
C MET A 1 11.78 16.72 -2.08
N VAL A 2 11.10 16.45 -0.99
CA VAL A 2 10.54 15.12 -0.71
C VAL A 2 9.02 15.15 -0.86
N LYS A 3 8.50 14.21 -1.68
CA LYS A 3 7.06 14.00 -1.92
C LYS A 3 6.65 12.63 -1.41
N ALA A 4 5.40 12.44 -1.00
CA ALA A 4 4.87 11.14 -0.62
C ALA A 4 3.58 10.82 -1.39
N ILE A 5 3.42 9.56 -1.80
CA ILE A 5 2.19 9.01 -2.35
C ILE A 5 1.66 7.98 -1.37
N VAL A 6 0.47 8.20 -0.85
CA VAL A 6 -0.16 7.40 0.19
C VAL A 6 -1.66 7.18 -0.11
N GLY A 7 -2.28 6.21 0.52
CA GLY A 7 -3.71 5.94 0.35
C GLY A 7 -4.56 6.59 1.43
N ALA A 8 -5.74 7.06 1.09
CA ALA A 8 -6.66 7.67 2.03
C ALA A 8 -7.42 6.65 2.88
N CYS A 9 -7.86 5.53 2.29
CA CYS A 9 -8.86 4.66 2.90
C CYS A 9 -8.31 3.25 3.19
N TRP A 10 -8.93 2.22 2.60
CA TRP A 10 -8.61 0.80 2.88
C TRP A 10 -7.46 0.23 2.05
N GLY A 11 -6.85 1.00 1.16
CA GLY A 11 -5.85 0.53 0.19
C GLY A 11 -6.46 0.27 -1.20
N ASP A 12 -5.61 -0.12 -2.14
CA ASP A 12 -5.97 -0.40 -3.54
C ASP A 12 -6.58 0.81 -4.30
N GLU A 13 -6.24 2.04 -3.87
CA GLU A 13 -6.74 3.27 -4.46
C GLU A 13 -6.09 3.62 -5.82
N GLY A 14 -5.15 2.81 -6.33
CA GLY A 14 -4.46 3.08 -7.59
C GLY A 14 -3.15 3.85 -7.44
N LYS A 15 -2.50 3.78 -6.28
CA LYS A 15 -1.23 4.45 -5.98
C LYS A 15 -0.11 4.14 -6.97
N GLY A 16 -0.01 2.90 -7.44
CA GLY A 16 1.04 2.49 -8.38
C GLY A 16 1.07 3.34 -9.66
N LYS A 17 -0.09 3.58 -10.27
CA LYS A 17 -0.22 4.47 -11.43
C LYS A 17 0.25 5.89 -11.12
N ILE A 18 -0.22 6.47 -10.02
CA ILE A 18 0.15 7.84 -9.62
C ILE A 18 1.64 7.93 -9.30
N THR A 19 2.20 6.90 -8.65
CA THR A 19 3.64 6.82 -8.38
C THR A 19 4.45 6.74 -9.68
N ASP A 20 4.05 5.89 -10.64
CA ASP A 20 4.74 5.79 -11.94
C ASP A 20 4.73 7.13 -12.71
N ILE A 21 3.64 7.88 -12.62
CA ILE A 21 3.54 9.21 -13.22
C ILE A 21 4.51 10.19 -12.54
N LEU A 22 4.44 10.32 -11.22
CA LEU A 22 5.26 11.29 -10.46
C LEU A 22 6.74 10.88 -10.36
N ALA A 23 7.05 9.61 -10.59
CA ALA A 23 8.43 9.15 -10.71
C ALA A 23 9.17 9.80 -11.88
N GLU A 24 8.47 10.31 -12.90
CA GLU A 24 9.11 10.96 -14.06
C GLU A 24 9.95 12.17 -13.66
N ASP A 25 9.46 12.93 -12.69
CA ASP A 25 10.11 14.13 -12.18
C ASP A 25 10.91 13.87 -10.88
N SER A 26 11.27 12.62 -10.63
CA SER A 26 11.96 12.21 -9.41
C SER A 26 13.35 11.66 -9.70
N ASP A 27 14.32 12.00 -8.86
CA ASP A 27 15.66 11.40 -8.88
C ASP A 27 15.69 10.05 -8.18
N ILE A 28 14.88 9.91 -7.13
CA ILE A 28 14.86 8.72 -6.26
C ILE A 28 13.41 8.34 -5.95
N VAL A 29 13.08 7.04 -6.03
CA VAL A 29 11.82 6.48 -5.55
C VAL A 29 12.10 5.49 -4.42
N VAL A 30 11.43 5.65 -3.27
CA VAL A 30 11.67 4.86 -2.06
C VAL A 30 10.40 4.17 -1.60
N ARG A 31 10.38 2.84 -1.55
CA ARG A 31 9.40 2.08 -0.76
C ARG A 31 9.79 2.19 0.70
N PHE A 32 8.91 2.71 1.55
CA PHE A 32 9.26 3.02 2.94
C PHE A 32 8.60 2.08 3.97
N GLN A 33 7.60 1.27 3.58
CA GLN A 33 6.89 0.38 4.50
C GLN A 33 6.21 -0.78 3.77
N GLY A 34 5.61 -1.70 4.54
CA GLY A 34 4.91 -2.86 4.03
C GLY A 34 5.85 -3.95 3.53
N GLY A 35 5.38 -4.77 2.63
CA GLY A 35 6.13 -5.87 2.05
C GLY A 35 5.42 -6.40 0.81
N SER A 36 5.53 -7.70 0.55
CA SER A 36 4.93 -8.33 -0.64
C SER A 36 3.41 -8.60 -0.52
N ASN A 37 2.75 -8.08 0.50
CA ASN A 37 1.33 -8.30 0.76
C ASN A 37 0.37 -7.44 -0.09
N ALA A 38 0.84 -6.37 -0.72
CA ALA A 38 0.04 -5.51 -1.59
C ALA A 38 0.66 -5.43 -2.98
N GLY A 39 -0.17 -5.38 -4.02
CA GLY A 39 0.26 -5.26 -5.40
C GLY A 39 -0.02 -3.87 -5.98
N HIS A 40 0.97 -3.25 -6.59
CA HIS A 40 0.83 -2.00 -7.35
C HIS A 40 0.72 -2.33 -8.84
N THR A 41 -0.48 -2.18 -9.40
CA THR A 41 -0.69 -2.37 -10.83
C THR A 41 -0.23 -1.11 -11.59
N ILE A 42 0.63 -1.32 -12.58
CA ILE A 42 1.15 -0.29 -13.47
C ILE A 42 0.96 -0.77 -14.91
N ILE A 43 0.42 0.10 -15.75
CA ILE A 43 0.25 -0.13 -17.19
C ILE A 43 1.03 0.96 -17.94
N ASN A 44 2.07 0.56 -18.65
CA ASN A 44 2.94 1.46 -19.40
C ASN A 44 3.38 0.80 -20.73
N ASN A 45 4.32 1.43 -21.43
CA ASN A 45 4.83 0.96 -22.72
C ASN A 45 5.57 -0.40 -22.70
N TYR A 46 5.97 -0.90 -21.54
CA TYR A 46 6.53 -2.25 -21.36
C TYR A 46 5.44 -3.31 -21.16
N GLY A 47 4.21 -2.90 -20.81
CA GLY A 47 3.11 -3.81 -20.56
C GLY A 47 2.40 -3.54 -19.23
N ARG A 48 1.78 -4.60 -18.70
CA ARG A 48 1.05 -4.59 -17.42
C ARG A 48 1.84 -5.35 -16.37
N PHE A 49 2.11 -4.68 -15.27
CA PHE A 49 2.87 -5.20 -14.13
C PHE A 49 2.07 -5.10 -12.83
N ALA A 50 2.24 -6.08 -11.97
CA ALA A 50 1.76 -6.04 -10.58
C ALA A 50 2.99 -6.15 -9.67
N LEU A 51 3.50 -5.00 -9.21
CA LEU A 51 4.68 -4.95 -8.35
C LEU A 51 4.28 -5.11 -6.88
N HIS A 52 4.96 -5.98 -6.16
CA HIS A 52 4.73 -6.22 -4.74
C HIS A 52 5.86 -5.66 -3.87
N GLN A 53 7.10 -5.90 -4.28
CA GLN A 53 8.29 -5.53 -3.53
C GLN A 53 9.04 -4.36 -4.19
N LEU A 54 9.13 -4.38 -5.52
CA LEU A 54 9.86 -3.35 -6.27
C LEU A 54 9.16 -1.99 -6.22
N PRO A 55 9.93 -0.88 -6.12
CA PRO A 55 9.39 0.47 -6.29
C PRO A 55 8.87 0.73 -7.71
N SER A 56 7.85 1.58 -7.84
CA SER A 56 7.25 1.89 -9.15
C SER A 56 8.15 2.71 -10.10
N GLY A 57 9.28 3.21 -9.61
CA GLY A 57 10.29 3.93 -10.42
C GLY A 57 11.17 3.04 -11.28
N ILE A 58 11.10 1.71 -11.19
CA ILE A 58 11.99 0.76 -11.86
C ILE A 58 11.92 0.80 -13.40
N PHE A 59 10.89 1.37 -13.97
CA PHE A 59 10.71 1.46 -15.42
C PHE A 59 11.60 2.54 -16.08
N ARG A 60 12.40 3.29 -15.29
CA ARG A 60 13.26 4.39 -15.77
C ARG A 60 14.71 4.18 -15.33
N LYS A 61 15.63 4.20 -16.29
CA LYS A 61 17.06 3.91 -16.07
C LYS A 61 17.78 4.92 -15.17
N ASN A 62 17.34 6.18 -15.20
CA ASN A 62 17.97 7.29 -14.50
C ASN A 62 17.46 7.50 -13.08
N ILE A 63 16.47 6.73 -12.64
CA ILE A 63 15.91 6.81 -11.29
C ILE A 63 16.62 5.80 -10.39
N LEU A 64 17.07 6.26 -9.23
CA LEU A 64 17.51 5.37 -8.17
C LEU A 64 16.29 4.88 -7.39
N ASN A 65 16.10 3.57 -7.35
CA ASN A 65 15.04 2.93 -6.58
C ASN A 65 15.59 2.39 -5.26
N ILE A 66 14.88 2.59 -4.17
CA ILE A 66 15.34 2.15 -2.84
C ILE A 66 14.24 1.35 -2.13
N ILE A 67 14.62 0.21 -1.59
CA ILE A 67 13.86 -0.50 -0.57
C ILE A 67 14.37 -0.01 0.78
N GLY A 68 13.56 0.81 1.45
CA GLY A 68 13.90 1.45 2.72
C GLY A 68 13.84 0.50 3.91
N ASN A 69 14.41 0.92 5.02
CA ASN A 69 14.52 0.10 6.24
C ASN A 69 13.18 -0.22 6.92
N GLY A 70 12.10 0.46 6.57
CA GLY A 70 10.76 0.16 7.07
C GLY A 70 10.07 -1.01 6.35
N VAL A 71 10.60 -1.48 5.22
CA VAL A 71 10.02 -2.55 4.42
C VAL A 71 10.31 -3.93 5.03
N ALA A 72 9.31 -4.80 4.97
CA ALA A 72 9.45 -6.24 5.23
C ALA A 72 10.00 -6.91 3.95
N LEU A 73 11.33 -7.10 3.89
CA LEU A 73 12.02 -7.60 2.70
C LEU A 73 11.82 -9.10 2.53
N SER A 74 11.03 -9.52 1.56
CA SER A 74 11.01 -10.89 1.06
C SER A 74 12.05 -11.03 -0.05
N VAL A 75 13.21 -11.63 0.24
CA VAL A 75 14.30 -11.78 -0.72
C VAL A 75 13.85 -12.57 -1.95
N GLU A 76 13.10 -13.64 -1.73
CA GLU A 76 12.56 -14.47 -2.81
C GLU A 76 11.70 -13.64 -3.76
N ASN A 77 10.69 -12.93 -3.21
CA ASN A 77 9.80 -12.08 -4.01
C ASN A 77 10.56 -10.95 -4.73
N PHE A 78 11.59 -10.37 -4.08
CA PHE A 78 12.41 -9.33 -4.70
C PHE A 78 13.15 -9.85 -5.94
N ILE A 79 13.79 -11.01 -5.84
CA ILE A 79 14.53 -11.62 -6.96
C ILE A 79 13.59 -12.08 -8.06
N ASP A 80 12.47 -12.70 -7.71
CA ASP A 80 11.49 -13.20 -8.68
C ASP A 80 10.83 -12.04 -9.46
N GLU A 81 10.48 -10.94 -8.78
CA GLU A 81 9.96 -9.75 -9.45
C GLU A 81 11.00 -9.10 -10.36
N LEU A 82 12.24 -8.95 -9.89
CA LEU A 82 13.32 -8.36 -10.67
C LEU A 82 13.57 -9.17 -11.96
N LYS A 83 13.57 -10.49 -11.85
CA LYS A 83 13.65 -11.39 -12.99
C LYS A 83 12.44 -11.22 -13.93
N THR A 84 11.23 -11.24 -13.39
CA THR A 84 10.00 -11.11 -14.17
C THR A 84 9.95 -9.81 -14.96
N VAL A 85 10.29 -8.67 -14.36
CA VAL A 85 10.25 -7.37 -15.07
C VAL A 85 11.34 -7.29 -16.14
N THR A 86 12.53 -7.83 -15.89
CA THR A 86 13.62 -7.80 -16.87
C THR A 86 13.37 -8.76 -18.05
N GLU A 87 12.78 -9.93 -17.82
CA GLU A 87 12.35 -10.85 -18.87
C GLU A 87 11.26 -10.26 -19.77
N GLN A 88 10.46 -9.33 -19.25
CA GLN A 88 9.46 -8.58 -20.04
C GLN A 88 10.05 -7.36 -20.78
N GLY A 89 11.39 -7.22 -20.77
CA GLY A 89 12.10 -6.18 -21.52
C GLY A 89 12.33 -4.87 -20.79
N VAL A 90 11.99 -4.78 -19.50
CA VAL A 90 12.39 -3.64 -18.68
C VAL A 90 13.91 -3.72 -18.45
N PRO A 91 14.68 -2.66 -18.75
CA PRO A 91 16.12 -2.67 -18.46
C PRO A 91 16.38 -2.90 -16.98
N MET A 92 17.50 -3.58 -16.65
CA MET A 92 17.89 -3.77 -15.25
C MET A 92 17.83 -2.44 -14.50
N PRO A 93 16.96 -2.32 -13.48
CA PRO A 93 16.77 -1.06 -12.77
C PRO A 93 17.97 -0.75 -11.87
N ASN A 94 18.21 0.55 -11.68
CA ASN A 94 19.11 1.02 -10.63
C ASN A 94 18.36 0.91 -9.28
N ILE A 95 18.66 -0.12 -8.48
CA ILE A 95 17.94 -0.42 -7.24
C ILE A 95 18.89 -0.78 -6.11
N LEU A 96 18.58 -0.26 -4.91
CA LEU A 96 19.31 -0.53 -3.69
C LEU A 96 18.37 -1.01 -2.57
N ILE A 97 18.92 -1.84 -1.69
CA ILE A 97 18.27 -2.31 -0.47
C ILE A 97 19.02 -1.72 0.72
N SER A 98 18.25 -1.13 1.65
CA SER A 98 18.84 -0.61 2.88
C SER A 98 19.52 -1.73 3.68
N ASN A 99 20.77 -1.52 4.08
CA ASN A 99 21.48 -2.42 5.00
C ASN A 99 20.78 -2.54 6.38
N ARG A 100 19.85 -1.60 6.70
CA ARG A 100 19.03 -1.62 7.93
C ARG A 100 17.66 -2.25 7.72
N CYS A 101 17.32 -2.67 6.49
CA CYS A 101 16.08 -3.40 6.22
C CYS A 101 16.10 -4.76 6.94
N GLN A 102 14.93 -5.29 7.30
CA GLN A 102 14.82 -6.61 7.91
C GLN A 102 14.17 -7.62 6.96
N ILE A 103 14.51 -8.88 7.15
CA ILE A 103 14.21 -9.98 6.24
C ILE A 103 12.97 -10.75 6.69
N VAL A 104 12.04 -10.98 5.76
CA VAL A 104 10.95 -11.94 5.96
C VAL A 104 11.49 -13.34 5.78
N MET A 105 11.55 -14.10 6.87
CA MET A 105 12.00 -15.50 6.86
C MET A 105 10.86 -16.44 6.44
N PRO A 106 11.17 -17.63 5.91
CA PRO A 106 10.15 -18.63 5.55
C PRO A 106 9.19 -18.96 6.70
N TYR A 107 9.70 -19.02 7.93
CA TYR A 107 8.87 -19.30 9.11
C TYR A 107 7.85 -18.18 9.39
N HIS A 108 8.06 -16.92 8.98
CA HIS A 108 7.04 -15.88 9.07
C HIS A 108 5.83 -16.21 8.19
N LYS A 109 6.07 -16.66 6.95
CA LYS A 109 5.01 -17.08 6.02
C LYS A 109 4.25 -18.30 6.57
N ALA A 110 4.97 -19.26 7.13
CA ALA A 110 4.38 -20.45 7.75
C ALA A 110 3.52 -20.10 8.97
N LEU A 111 4.04 -19.25 9.89
CA LEU A 111 3.30 -18.78 11.07
C LEU A 111 2.04 -18.02 10.68
N ASP A 112 2.10 -17.14 9.68
CA ASP A 112 0.94 -16.39 9.17
C ASP A 112 -0.17 -17.36 8.66
N GLY A 113 0.25 -18.39 7.91
CA GLY A 113 -0.66 -19.42 7.43
C GLY A 113 -1.29 -20.27 8.55
N MET A 114 -0.48 -20.68 9.52
CA MET A 114 -0.95 -21.47 10.68
C MET A 114 -1.90 -20.67 11.58
N GLU A 115 -1.62 -19.38 11.79
CA GLU A 115 -2.50 -18.52 12.59
C GLU A 115 -3.85 -18.26 11.90
N GLU A 116 -3.87 -17.98 10.60
CA GLU A 116 -5.11 -17.87 9.83
C GLU A 116 -5.93 -19.17 9.90
N ALA A 117 -5.29 -20.33 9.83
CA ALA A 117 -5.97 -21.62 9.97
C ALA A 117 -6.52 -21.81 11.39
N ARG A 118 -5.76 -21.45 12.44
CA ARG A 118 -6.18 -21.53 13.85
C ARG A 118 -7.38 -20.63 14.15
N LEU A 119 -7.41 -19.43 13.57
CA LEU A 119 -8.52 -18.47 13.75
C LEU A 119 -9.80 -18.88 13.00
N ALA A 120 -9.70 -19.71 11.97
CA ALA A 120 -10.83 -20.23 11.20
C ALA A 120 -11.82 -19.11 10.76
N SER A 121 -13.05 -19.12 11.28
CA SER A 121 -14.08 -18.12 10.95
C SER A 121 -13.80 -16.71 11.49
N LYS A 122 -12.81 -16.55 12.37
CA LYS A 122 -12.36 -15.27 12.93
C LYS A 122 -11.07 -14.77 12.28
N SER A 123 -10.66 -15.37 11.16
CA SER A 123 -9.45 -15.00 10.43
C SER A 123 -9.51 -13.54 9.93
N PHE A 124 -8.36 -12.90 9.87
CA PHE A 124 -8.23 -11.51 9.39
C PHE A 124 -8.27 -11.40 7.86
N GLY A 125 -8.16 -12.51 7.15
CA GLY A 125 -8.05 -12.54 5.69
C GLY A 125 -6.61 -12.19 5.23
N SER A 126 -5.60 -12.67 5.95
CA SER A 126 -4.19 -12.46 5.61
C SER A 126 -3.87 -12.95 4.19
N THR A 127 -2.94 -12.27 3.55
CA THR A 127 -2.33 -12.69 2.28
C THR A 127 -1.35 -13.86 2.45
N LYS A 128 -1.07 -14.28 3.70
CA LYS A 128 -0.08 -15.30 4.06
C LYS A 128 1.34 -14.94 3.61
N SER A 129 1.62 -13.65 3.51
CA SER A 129 2.95 -13.13 3.15
C SER A 129 3.89 -12.98 4.35
N GLY A 130 3.46 -13.38 5.55
CA GLY A 130 4.25 -13.35 6.77
C GLY A 130 4.42 -11.96 7.40
N ILE A 131 3.58 -11.00 7.05
CA ILE A 131 3.74 -9.59 7.46
C ILE A 131 3.52 -9.41 8.96
N ALA A 132 2.45 -9.94 9.53
CA ALA A 132 2.17 -9.81 10.96
C ALA A 132 3.24 -10.49 11.83
N PRO A 133 3.64 -11.75 11.59
CA PRO A 133 4.73 -12.39 12.33
C PRO A 133 6.07 -11.65 12.16
N PHE A 134 6.36 -11.13 10.96
CA PHE A 134 7.58 -10.35 10.70
C PHE A 134 7.65 -9.08 11.55
N TYR A 135 6.59 -8.24 11.54
CA TYR A 135 6.60 -7.01 12.34
C TYR A 135 6.56 -7.31 13.85
N SER A 136 5.91 -8.40 14.28
CA SER A 136 6.00 -8.86 15.66
C SER A 136 7.46 -9.12 16.06
N ASP A 137 8.22 -9.83 15.25
CA ASP A 137 9.63 -10.12 15.50
C ASP A 137 10.51 -8.87 15.46
N LYS A 138 10.25 -7.97 14.52
CA LYS A 138 10.95 -6.69 14.43
C LYS A 138 10.85 -5.89 15.72
N TYR A 139 9.65 -5.74 16.27
CA TYR A 139 9.42 -4.98 17.50
C TYR A 139 9.76 -5.77 18.76
N ALA A 140 9.74 -7.10 18.73
CA ALA A 140 10.33 -7.96 19.75
C ALA A 140 11.86 -8.00 19.71
N LYS A 141 12.50 -7.39 18.70
CA LYS A 141 13.96 -7.28 18.51
C LYS A 141 14.65 -8.63 18.20
N ILE A 142 13.91 -9.55 17.59
CA ILE A 142 14.42 -10.87 17.18
C ILE A 142 14.41 -11.06 15.65
N GLY A 143 14.05 -10.01 14.88
CA GLY A 143 14.14 -10.04 13.41
C GLY A 143 15.58 -9.95 12.90
N PHE A 144 15.84 -10.51 11.72
CA PHE A 144 17.15 -10.44 11.07
C PHE A 144 17.28 -9.20 10.19
N GLN A 145 18.26 -8.35 10.50
CA GLN A 145 18.58 -7.16 9.70
C GLN A 145 19.57 -7.55 8.58
N VAL A 146 19.43 -6.96 7.41
CA VAL A 146 20.28 -7.24 6.23
C VAL A 146 21.77 -7.11 6.57
N SER A 147 22.17 -6.09 7.35
CA SER A 147 23.57 -5.90 7.75
C SER A 147 24.16 -7.08 8.53
N GLU A 148 23.34 -7.82 9.28
CA GLU A 148 23.82 -8.95 10.10
C GLU A 148 24.31 -10.13 9.26
N LEU A 149 23.82 -10.28 8.01
CA LEU A 149 24.30 -11.30 7.09
C LEU A 149 25.77 -11.09 6.69
N PHE A 150 26.28 -9.87 6.82
CA PHE A 150 27.64 -9.48 6.50
C PHE A 150 28.55 -9.41 7.73
N GLY A 151 28.03 -9.76 8.91
CA GLY A 151 28.74 -9.87 10.17
C GLY A 151 29.46 -11.22 10.35
N SER A 152 29.86 -11.53 11.59
CA SER A 152 30.49 -12.83 11.92
C SER A 152 29.47 -13.96 11.89
N LYS A 153 29.96 -15.17 11.59
CA LYS A 153 29.14 -16.39 11.66
C LYS A 153 28.67 -16.63 13.10
N GLU A 154 29.58 -16.43 14.04
CA GLU A 154 29.33 -16.63 15.47
C GLU A 154 28.16 -15.80 15.98
N ASP A 155 28.17 -14.51 15.73
CA ASP A 155 27.09 -13.60 16.15
C ASP A 155 25.75 -13.98 15.49
N LEU A 156 25.77 -14.34 14.20
CA LEU A 156 24.57 -14.75 13.49
C LEU A 156 24.00 -16.05 14.03
N MET A 157 24.85 -17.03 14.33
CA MET A 157 24.43 -18.31 14.89
C MET A 157 23.88 -18.16 16.31
N GLU A 158 24.48 -17.32 17.16
CA GLU A 158 23.95 -16.99 18.50
C GLU A 158 22.56 -16.38 18.40
N LYS A 159 22.36 -15.46 17.45
CA LYS A 159 21.05 -14.86 17.20
C LYS A 159 20.03 -15.89 16.71
N ILE A 160 20.41 -16.80 15.82
CA ILE A 160 19.53 -17.88 15.37
C ILE A 160 19.07 -18.72 16.56
N ASP A 161 19.99 -19.12 17.45
CA ASP A 161 19.66 -19.90 18.65
C ASP A 161 18.60 -19.16 19.51
N HIS A 162 18.83 -17.88 19.77
CA HIS A 162 17.88 -17.06 20.54
C HIS A 162 16.48 -16.95 19.88
N VAL A 163 16.43 -16.84 18.55
CA VAL A 163 15.16 -16.82 17.80
C VAL A 163 14.46 -18.17 17.88
N LEU A 164 15.21 -19.27 17.72
CA LEU A 164 14.67 -20.63 17.73
C LEU A 164 14.13 -21.06 19.10
N ASP A 165 14.72 -20.60 20.19
CA ASP A 165 14.22 -20.83 21.54
C ASP A 165 12.73 -20.41 21.68
N LEU A 166 12.35 -19.28 21.08
CA LEU A 166 10.97 -18.82 21.10
C LEU A 166 10.11 -19.45 20.00
N LYS A 167 10.64 -19.53 18.77
CA LYS A 167 9.87 -20.00 17.61
C LYS A 167 9.51 -21.47 17.72
N ASN A 168 10.41 -22.31 18.25
CA ASN A 168 10.17 -23.72 18.39
C ASN A 168 9.09 -24.03 19.44
N VAL A 169 8.93 -23.21 20.47
CA VAL A 169 7.77 -23.31 21.38
C VAL A 169 6.45 -23.10 20.61
N LEU A 170 6.38 -22.09 19.73
CA LEU A 170 5.19 -21.89 18.91
C LEU A 170 4.95 -23.06 17.96
N TYR A 171 5.98 -23.56 17.30
CA TYR A 171 5.90 -24.67 16.37
C TYR A 171 5.44 -25.96 17.06
N THR A 172 6.14 -26.37 18.12
CA THR A 172 5.89 -27.66 18.79
C THR A 172 4.68 -27.64 19.73
N ASP A 173 4.55 -26.56 20.55
CA ASP A 173 3.56 -26.56 21.62
C ASP A 173 2.23 -25.94 21.21
N LEU A 174 2.23 -24.92 20.35
CA LEU A 174 0.99 -24.29 19.89
C LEU A 174 0.46 -24.93 18.61
N TYR A 175 1.29 -25.01 17.55
CA TYR A 175 0.86 -25.45 16.24
C TYR A 175 1.02 -26.97 16.00
N LYS A 176 1.76 -27.69 16.88
CA LYS A 176 1.96 -29.13 16.80
C LYS A 176 2.62 -29.59 15.48
N VAL A 177 3.59 -28.83 15.03
CA VAL A 177 4.42 -29.13 13.85
C VAL A 177 5.88 -29.33 14.25
N GLU A 178 6.70 -29.82 13.31
CA GLU A 178 8.13 -30.04 13.55
C GLU A 178 8.87 -28.74 13.85
N PRO A 179 9.85 -28.75 14.76
CA PRO A 179 10.64 -27.56 15.07
C PRO A 179 11.49 -27.11 13.88
N LEU A 180 11.83 -25.84 13.88
CA LEU A 180 12.76 -25.26 12.93
C LEU A 180 14.19 -25.73 13.22
N ASP A 181 14.94 -26.04 12.18
CA ASP A 181 16.33 -26.42 12.27
C ASP A 181 17.29 -25.23 12.17
N ARG A 182 18.30 -25.23 13.03
CA ARG A 182 19.29 -24.16 13.15
C ARG A 182 20.15 -23.98 11.90
N GLU A 183 20.64 -25.09 11.36
CA GLU A 183 21.51 -25.05 10.19
C GLU A 183 20.76 -24.72 8.91
N GLU A 184 19.49 -25.15 8.80
CA GLU A 184 18.62 -24.77 7.70
C GLU A 184 18.35 -23.24 7.69
N ILE A 185 18.09 -22.63 8.85
CA ILE A 185 17.91 -21.17 8.96
C ILE A 185 19.21 -20.45 8.57
N TYR A 186 20.37 -20.92 9.07
CA TYR A 186 21.66 -20.34 8.70
C TYR A 186 21.92 -20.45 7.20
N ALA A 187 21.73 -21.61 6.61
CA ALA A 187 21.93 -21.85 5.19
C ALA A 187 21.02 -20.93 4.34
N LYS A 188 19.76 -20.73 4.77
CA LYS A 188 18.82 -19.83 4.09
C LYS A 188 19.24 -18.37 4.16
N LEU A 189 19.76 -17.92 5.30
CA LEU A 189 20.30 -16.57 5.44
C LEU A 189 21.53 -16.34 4.56
N MET A 190 22.40 -17.36 4.42
CA MET A 190 23.57 -17.29 3.51
C MET A 190 23.14 -17.28 2.04
N GLU A 191 22.16 -18.08 1.65
CA GLU A 191 21.54 -17.99 0.31
C GLU A 191 21.01 -16.57 0.03
N TYR A 192 20.27 -15.99 0.98
CA TYR A 192 19.75 -14.63 0.85
C TYR A 192 20.86 -13.59 0.74
N LYS A 193 21.94 -13.74 1.52
CA LYS A 193 23.13 -12.89 1.42
C LYS A 193 23.66 -12.85 -0.01
N GLU A 194 23.91 -14.01 -0.62
CA GLU A 194 24.45 -14.10 -1.98
C GLU A 194 23.52 -13.44 -3.00
N LEU A 195 22.21 -13.65 -2.87
CA LEU A 195 21.22 -13.10 -3.79
C LEU A 195 21.13 -11.57 -3.74
N ILE A 196 21.22 -10.97 -2.54
CA ILE A 196 21.01 -9.51 -2.38
C ILE A 196 22.31 -8.71 -2.26
N ALA A 197 23.48 -9.34 -2.07
CA ALA A 197 24.74 -8.62 -1.88
C ALA A 197 25.01 -7.50 -2.91
N PRO A 198 24.70 -7.66 -4.21
CA PRO A 198 24.91 -6.61 -5.19
C PRO A 198 24.05 -5.35 -5.00
N TYR A 199 22.97 -5.45 -4.23
CA TYR A 199 21.98 -4.39 -4.05
C TYR A 199 22.07 -3.70 -2.69
N VAL A 200 22.81 -4.26 -1.72
CA VAL A 200 22.86 -3.75 -0.35
C VAL A 200 23.75 -2.50 -0.25
N ALA A 201 23.19 -1.45 0.37
CA ALA A 201 23.93 -0.20 0.55
C ALA A 201 23.52 0.54 1.85
N ASP A 202 24.34 1.49 2.27
CA ASP A 202 23.99 2.48 3.29
C ASP A 202 23.05 3.55 2.69
N THR A 203 21.78 3.20 2.59
CA THR A 203 20.76 4.09 2.01
C THR A 203 20.48 5.31 2.88
N PHE A 204 20.79 5.26 4.19
CA PHE A 204 20.68 6.43 5.06
C PHE A 204 21.58 7.56 4.58
N THR A 205 22.85 7.28 4.37
CA THR A 205 23.81 8.27 3.89
C THR A 205 23.45 8.77 2.48
N ILE A 206 23.02 7.88 1.60
CA ILE A 206 22.60 8.22 0.23
C ILE A 206 21.42 9.20 0.26
N LEU A 207 20.34 8.88 1.00
CA LEU A 207 19.13 9.72 1.07
C LEU A 207 19.41 11.05 1.77
N HIS A 208 20.21 11.03 2.85
CA HIS A 208 20.56 12.25 3.56
C HIS A 208 21.36 13.23 2.68
N ASN A 209 22.29 12.72 1.87
CA ASN A 209 23.03 13.53 0.90
C ASN A 209 22.12 14.03 -0.23
N ALA A 210 21.23 13.17 -0.75
CA ALA A 210 20.27 13.55 -1.77
C ALA A 210 19.35 14.72 -1.32
N VAL A 211 18.90 14.71 -0.06
CA VAL A 211 18.15 15.83 0.53
C VAL A 211 18.99 17.11 0.53
N LYS A 212 20.27 17.03 0.97
CA LYS A 212 21.17 18.19 0.98
C LYS A 212 21.47 18.74 -0.42
N GLU A 213 21.56 17.86 -1.40
CA GLU A 213 21.77 18.19 -2.81
C GLU A 213 20.51 18.74 -3.50
N GLY A 214 19.37 18.79 -2.79
CA GLY A 214 18.11 19.30 -3.32
C GLY A 214 17.42 18.35 -4.30
N LYS A 215 17.80 17.06 -4.35
CA LYS A 215 17.17 16.06 -5.20
C LYS A 215 15.70 15.85 -4.88
N THR A 216 14.93 15.48 -5.90
CA THR A 216 13.52 15.11 -5.73
C THR A 216 13.41 13.63 -5.33
N ILE A 217 12.85 13.39 -4.15
CA ILE A 217 12.65 12.04 -3.59
C ILE A 217 11.16 11.78 -3.49
N LEU A 218 10.70 10.68 -4.07
CA LEU A 218 9.32 10.21 -4.01
C LEU A 218 9.21 9.02 -3.06
N LEU A 219 8.46 9.19 -1.97
CA LEU A 219 8.13 8.15 -1.01
C LEU A 219 6.89 7.42 -1.47
N GLU A 220 7.01 6.14 -1.76
CA GLU A 220 5.93 5.27 -2.20
C GLU A 220 5.41 4.44 -1.04
N GLY A 221 4.17 4.76 -0.59
CA GLY A 221 3.44 3.98 0.39
C GLY A 221 2.60 2.87 -0.24
N GLN A 222 2.19 1.91 0.56
CA GLN A 222 1.20 0.90 0.18
C GLN A 222 0.07 0.83 1.20
N LEU A 223 -1.09 0.27 0.81
CA LEU A 223 -2.32 0.30 1.58
C LEU A 223 -2.85 1.74 1.80
N GLY A 224 -3.66 1.97 2.81
CA GLY A 224 -4.23 3.28 3.11
C GLY A 224 -4.37 3.53 4.61
N SER A 225 -4.74 4.74 4.98
CA SER A 225 -4.81 5.24 6.37
C SER A 225 -5.63 4.34 7.30
N LEU A 226 -6.74 3.79 6.81
CA LEU A 226 -7.60 2.93 7.63
C LEU A 226 -7.00 1.56 7.92
N LYS A 227 -5.85 1.24 7.34
CA LYS A 227 -5.07 0.03 7.62
C LYS A 227 -3.86 0.29 8.52
N ASP A 228 -3.72 1.50 9.05
CA ASP A 228 -2.68 1.84 10.02
C ASP A 228 -2.98 1.18 11.39
N PRO A 229 -1.96 0.62 12.10
CA PRO A 229 -2.15 -0.05 13.38
C PRO A 229 -2.70 0.85 14.48
N ASP A 230 -2.34 2.15 14.47
CA ASP A 230 -2.68 3.11 15.51
C ASP A 230 -3.91 3.96 15.14
N LEU A 231 -4.05 4.33 13.86
CA LEU A 231 -5.05 5.28 13.38
C LEU A 231 -6.15 4.64 12.52
N GLY A 232 -6.02 3.35 12.17
CA GLY A 232 -6.97 2.62 11.33
C GLY A 232 -8.06 1.89 12.11
N ILE A 233 -8.74 0.99 11.39
CA ILE A 233 -9.87 0.19 11.90
C ILE A 233 -9.39 -1.06 12.68
N TYR A 234 -8.54 -0.87 13.67
CA TYR A 234 -7.99 -1.97 14.49
C TYR A 234 -9.09 -2.91 15.01
N PRO A 235 -8.90 -4.26 14.95
CA PRO A 235 -7.68 -4.99 14.58
C PRO A 235 -7.56 -5.33 13.08
N MET A 236 -8.45 -4.89 12.22
CA MET A 236 -8.47 -5.21 10.79
C MET A 236 -7.54 -4.30 9.98
N VAL A 237 -6.28 -4.24 10.41
CA VAL A 237 -5.21 -3.37 9.91
C VAL A 237 -4.04 -4.19 9.35
N THR A 238 -3.06 -3.53 8.73
CA THR A 238 -1.74 -4.12 8.48
C THR A 238 -0.82 -3.85 9.66
N SER A 239 0.31 -4.58 9.74
CA SER A 239 1.26 -4.41 10.85
C SER A 239 2.32 -3.34 10.59
N SER A 240 2.32 -2.71 9.42
CA SER A 240 3.17 -1.56 9.10
C SER A 240 2.37 -0.27 9.09
N SER A 241 3.00 0.88 9.33
CA SER A 241 2.33 2.17 9.22
C SER A 241 2.33 2.68 7.77
N PRO A 242 1.15 2.81 7.10
CA PRO A 242 1.03 3.39 5.76
C PRO A 242 0.97 4.92 5.76
N VAL A 243 1.18 5.56 6.90
CA VAL A 243 1.10 7.01 7.06
C VAL A 243 2.35 7.69 6.51
N ALA A 244 2.18 8.79 5.78
CA ALA A 244 3.29 9.55 5.18
C ALA A 244 4.35 9.98 6.20
N GLY A 245 3.93 10.28 7.43
CA GLY A 245 4.85 10.60 8.54
C GLY A 245 5.85 9.48 8.87
N PHE A 246 5.44 8.20 8.71
CA PHE A 246 6.36 7.07 8.87
C PHE A 246 7.40 7.01 7.75
N GLY A 247 7.12 7.63 6.59
CA GLY A 247 8.08 7.71 5.48
C GLY A 247 9.41 8.34 5.89
N ALA A 248 9.42 9.27 6.82
CA ALA A 248 10.64 9.86 7.37
C ALA A 248 11.56 8.81 8.01
N VAL A 249 10.99 7.86 8.73
CA VAL A 249 11.71 6.77 9.41
C VAL A 249 11.94 5.59 8.47
N GLY A 250 10.88 5.18 7.80
CA GLY A 250 10.88 3.95 6.99
C GLY A 250 11.70 4.02 5.71
N ALA A 251 11.89 5.20 5.15
CA ALA A 251 12.78 5.40 4.00
C ALA A 251 14.27 5.30 4.38
N GLY A 252 14.64 5.74 5.57
CA GLY A 252 16.03 5.70 6.02
C GLY A 252 16.54 7.02 6.58
N GLY A 253 15.73 7.71 7.41
CA GLY A 253 16.16 8.90 8.13
C GLY A 253 16.05 10.21 7.33
N ILE A 254 15.01 10.34 6.53
CA ILE A 254 14.62 11.63 5.95
C ILE A 254 14.05 12.50 7.07
N PRO A 255 14.51 13.76 7.22
CA PRO A 255 13.93 14.67 8.21
C PRO A 255 12.42 14.87 7.92
N PRO A 256 11.53 14.75 8.94
CA PRO A 256 10.07 14.84 8.71
C PRO A 256 9.64 16.15 8.04
N TYR A 257 10.29 17.24 8.35
CA TYR A 257 10.01 18.57 7.78
C TYR A 257 10.41 18.71 6.30
N GLU A 258 11.11 17.73 5.73
CA GLU A 258 11.44 17.68 4.29
C GLU A 258 10.33 17.10 3.42
N ILE A 259 9.38 16.38 4.00
CA ILE A 259 8.19 15.89 3.29
C ILE A 259 7.25 17.06 3.06
N LYS A 260 7.37 17.71 1.90
CA LYS A 260 6.65 18.96 1.58
C LYS A 260 5.33 18.74 0.87
N GLU A 261 5.24 17.69 0.07
CA GLU A 261 4.04 17.35 -0.70
C GLU A 261 3.59 15.94 -0.36
N ILE A 262 2.34 15.82 0.05
CA ILE A 262 1.71 14.53 0.38
C ILE A 262 0.47 14.38 -0.49
N TYR A 263 0.60 13.59 -1.56
CA TYR A 263 -0.50 13.24 -2.43
C TYR A 263 -1.20 12.02 -1.89
N THR A 264 -2.44 12.20 -1.48
CA THR A 264 -3.27 11.13 -0.95
C THR A 264 -4.22 10.63 -2.03
N VAL A 265 -4.15 9.35 -2.33
CA VAL A 265 -4.97 8.76 -3.39
C VAL A 265 -6.32 8.34 -2.84
N VAL A 266 -7.40 8.75 -3.54
CA VAL A 266 -8.80 8.45 -3.24
C VAL A 266 -9.44 7.89 -4.52
N LYS A 267 -10.18 6.79 -4.44
CA LYS A 267 -11.03 6.36 -5.56
C LYS A 267 -12.32 7.19 -5.63
N ALA A 268 -12.89 7.31 -6.81
CA ALA A 268 -14.20 7.91 -6.99
C ALA A 268 -15.36 7.08 -6.36
N TYR A 269 -15.07 5.91 -5.87
CA TYR A 269 -15.92 5.06 -5.01
C TYR A 269 -15.02 4.38 -3.96
N SER A 270 -15.58 3.64 -3.02
CA SER A 270 -14.77 2.96 -2.02
C SER A 270 -14.60 1.48 -2.33
N SER A 271 -13.41 0.93 -2.04
CA SER A 271 -13.15 -0.51 -2.10
C SER A 271 -12.28 -0.97 -0.94
N ALA A 272 -12.47 -2.21 -0.50
CA ALA A 272 -11.69 -2.78 0.58
C ALA A 272 -11.35 -4.25 0.34
N VAL A 273 -10.16 -4.66 0.79
CA VAL A 273 -9.74 -6.06 0.85
C VAL A 273 -9.74 -6.51 2.30
N GLY A 274 -10.19 -7.75 2.53
CA GLY A 274 -10.24 -8.36 3.86
C GLY A 274 -11.42 -7.89 4.70
N ALA A 275 -11.38 -8.28 5.96
CA ALA A 275 -12.41 -7.97 6.95
C ALA A 275 -12.28 -6.52 7.48
N GLY A 276 -13.24 -6.12 8.27
CA GLY A 276 -13.30 -4.84 8.95
C GLY A 276 -14.48 -3.98 8.52
N GLU A 277 -14.68 -2.90 9.25
CA GLU A 277 -15.84 -2.03 9.08
C GLU A 277 -15.74 -1.23 7.77
N PHE A 278 -16.84 -1.16 7.05
CA PHE A 278 -16.97 -0.44 5.79
C PHE A 278 -18.40 0.12 5.69
N VAL A 279 -18.63 1.28 6.26
CA VAL A 279 -19.97 1.84 6.49
C VAL A 279 -20.74 2.09 5.18
N SER A 280 -20.07 2.53 4.13
CA SER A 280 -20.67 2.78 2.81
C SER A 280 -20.72 1.56 1.88
N GLU A 281 -20.48 0.34 2.40
CA GLU A 281 -20.47 -0.90 1.61
C GLU A 281 -21.83 -1.16 0.96
N ILE A 282 -21.81 -1.63 -0.29
CA ILE A 282 -23.01 -2.05 -1.04
C ILE A 282 -22.96 -3.54 -1.35
N PHE A 283 -24.13 -4.12 -1.62
CA PHE A 283 -24.31 -5.56 -1.79
C PHE A 283 -25.18 -5.87 -3.01
N GLY A 284 -25.22 -7.15 -3.40
CA GLY A 284 -26.09 -7.62 -4.49
C GLY A 284 -25.62 -7.14 -5.87
N ASP A 285 -26.61 -6.95 -6.77
CA ASP A 285 -26.34 -6.63 -8.18
C ASP A 285 -25.65 -5.28 -8.37
N GLU A 286 -25.95 -4.31 -7.53
CA GLU A 286 -25.33 -2.98 -7.54
C GLU A 286 -23.82 -3.08 -7.25
N ALA A 287 -23.44 -3.87 -6.25
CA ALA A 287 -22.04 -4.12 -5.93
C ALA A 287 -21.33 -4.87 -7.05
N GLU A 288 -22.00 -5.85 -7.66
CA GLU A 288 -21.42 -6.65 -8.73
C GLU A 288 -21.20 -5.81 -9.99
N GLU A 289 -22.13 -4.92 -10.34
CA GLU A 289 -21.98 -4.01 -11.47
C GLU A 289 -20.83 -3.02 -11.26
N LEU A 290 -20.73 -2.40 -10.08
CA LEU A 290 -19.62 -1.51 -9.75
C LEU A 290 -18.28 -2.27 -9.75
N ARG A 291 -18.26 -3.50 -9.23
CA ARG A 291 -17.06 -4.34 -9.20
C ARG A 291 -16.54 -4.66 -10.60
N LYS A 292 -17.43 -4.97 -11.54
CA LYS A 292 -17.05 -5.26 -12.94
C LYS A 292 -16.45 -4.05 -13.66
N ARG A 293 -16.91 -2.84 -13.31
CA ARG A 293 -16.48 -1.59 -13.97
C ARG A 293 -15.24 -0.97 -13.33
N GLY A 294 -14.92 -1.34 -12.10
CA GLY A 294 -13.80 -0.77 -11.38
C GLY A 294 -12.43 -1.24 -11.88
N GLY A 295 -11.47 -0.31 -11.96
CA GLY A 295 -10.10 -0.61 -12.36
C GLY A 295 -9.94 -1.14 -13.78
N ASP A 296 -8.79 -1.77 -14.07
CA ASP A 296 -8.49 -2.29 -15.43
C ASP A 296 -9.14 -3.66 -15.75
N LYS A 297 -9.41 -4.44 -14.73
CA LYS A 297 -9.99 -5.80 -14.84
C LYS A 297 -11.07 -6.08 -13.79
N GLY A 298 -11.71 -5.04 -13.31
CA GLY A 298 -12.67 -5.12 -12.21
C GLY A 298 -12.00 -5.10 -10.84
N GLU A 299 -12.83 -4.97 -9.81
CA GLU A 299 -12.40 -4.96 -8.41
C GLU A 299 -12.16 -6.39 -7.89
N TYR A 300 -11.06 -6.97 -8.35
CA TYR A 300 -10.57 -8.29 -7.93
C TYR A 300 -9.11 -8.18 -7.47
N GLY A 301 -8.73 -8.99 -6.50
CA GLY A 301 -7.36 -9.01 -5.99
C GLY A 301 -6.36 -9.39 -7.09
N ALA A 302 -5.33 -8.56 -7.32
CA ALA A 302 -4.35 -8.77 -8.39
C ALA A 302 -3.66 -10.15 -8.31
N THR A 303 -3.42 -10.64 -7.09
CA THR A 303 -2.74 -11.92 -6.81
C THR A 303 -3.73 -13.06 -6.56
N THR A 304 -4.79 -12.79 -5.80
CA THR A 304 -5.71 -13.84 -5.30
C THR A 304 -6.95 -14.03 -6.15
N GLY A 305 -7.27 -13.10 -7.05
CA GLY A 305 -8.51 -13.08 -7.82
C GLY A 305 -9.79 -12.91 -6.96
N ARG A 306 -9.67 -12.71 -5.65
CA ARG A 306 -10.83 -12.56 -4.76
C ARG A 306 -11.58 -11.26 -5.07
N PRO A 307 -12.93 -11.28 -5.13
CA PRO A 307 -13.72 -10.07 -5.28
C PRO A 307 -13.48 -9.13 -4.10
N ARG A 308 -13.18 -7.88 -4.41
CA ARG A 308 -13.09 -6.82 -3.40
C ARG A 308 -14.47 -6.41 -2.94
N ARG A 309 -14.60 -6.00 -1.70
CA ARG A 309 -15.76 -5.30 -1.18
C ARG A 309 -15.79 -3.92 -1.83
N VAL A 310 -16.95 -3.46 -2.24
CA VAL A 310 -17.14 -2.15 -2.89
C VAL A 310 -18.26 -1.37 -2.19
N GLY A 311 -18.19 -0.06 -2.28
CA GLY A 311 -19.17 0.84 -1.69
C GLY A 311 -19.13 2.21 -2.36
N TRP A 312 -20.10 3.06 -2.04
CA TRP A 312 -20.09 4.44 -2.51
C TRP A 312 -18.93 5.21 -1.89
N LEU A 313 -18.49 6.29 -2.55
CA LEU A 313 -17.43 7.15 -2.03
C LEU A 313 -17.81 7.59 -0.60
N ASP A 314 -16.97 7.20 0.34
CA ASP A 314 -17.10 7.53 1.76
C ASP A 314 -16.27 8.77 2.08
N LEU A 315 -16.91 9.93 2.05
CA LEU A 315 -16.22 11.20 2.29
C LEU A 315 -15.83 11.40 3.76
N VAL A 316 -16.52 10.73 4.70
CA VAL A 316 -16.12 10.76 6.12
C VAL A 316 -14.81 10.01 6.30
N ALA A 317 -14.73 8.78 5.77
CA ALA A 317 -13.53 7.97 5.81
C ALA A 317 -12.37 8.59 5.02
N ALA A 318 -12.65 9.10 3.81
CA ALA A 318 -11.63 9.70 2.94
C ALA A 318 -11.07 11.01 3.53
N ARG A 319 -11.92 11.87 4.10
CA ARG A 319 -11.49 13.08 4.81
C ARG A 319 -10.61 12.74 6.00
N TYR A 320 -11.04 11.80 6.83
CA TYR A 320 -10.22 11.32 7.94
C TYR A 320 -8.85 10.81 7.45
N GLY A 321 -8.84 9.99 6.39
CA GLY A 321 -7.61 9.51 5.81
C GLY A 321 -6.70 10.63 5.30
N CYS A 322 -7.24 11.65 4.64
CA CYS A 322 -6.47 12.83 4.24
C CYS A 322 -5.88 13.59 5.43
N GLN A 323 -6.64 13.71 6.53
CA GLN A 323 -6.17 14.33 7.77
C GLN A 323 -5.04 13.54 8.43
N VAL A 324 -5.20 12.21 8.54
CA VAL A 324 -4.16 11.30 9.07
C VAL A 324 -2.87 11.38 8.28
N GLN A 325 -2.98 11.49 6.96
CA GLN A 325 -1.81 11.63 6.09
C GLN A 325 -1.17 13.02 6.12
N GLY A 326 -1.88 14.04 6.55
CA GLY A 326 -1.46 15.43 6.38
C GLY A 326 -1.45 15.81 4.89
N ALA A 327 -2.48 15.40 4.15
CA ALA A 327 -2.56 15.57 2.70
C ALA A 327 -2.42 17.03 2.28
N THR A 328 -1.55 17.29 1.27
CA THR A 328 -1.40 18.58 0.61
C THR A 328 -2.14 18.64 -0.72
N GLY A 329 -2.45 17.47 -1.29
CA GLY A 329 -3.21 17.30 -2.52
C GLY A 329 -3.82 15.90 -2.59
N VAL A 330 -4.88 15.76 -3.37
CA VAL A 330 -5.56 14.48 -3.62
C VAL A 330 -5.43 14.10 -5.09
N ALA A 331 -5.15 12.82 -5.34
CA ALA A 331 -5.30 12.19 -6.65
C ALA A 331 -6.57 11.32 -6.62
N MET A 332 -7.61 11.73 -7.34
CA MET A 332 -8.84 10.96 -7.49
C MET A 332 -8.71 9.98 -8.65
N THR A 333 -8.93 8.70 -8.40
CA THR A 333 -8.76 7.63 -9.40
C THR A 333 -10.08 6.96 -9.76
N VAL A 334 -10.11 6.30 -10.92
CA VAL A 334 -11.21 5.43 -11.38
C VAL A 334 -12.55 6.18 -11.49
N LEU A 335 -12.52 7.43 -11.95
CA LEU A 335 -13.73 8.24 -12.15
C LEU A 335 -14.62 7.65 -13.27
N ASP A 336 -14.01 7.07 -14.28
CA ASP A 336 -14.64 6.40 -15.43
C ASP A 336 -15.61 5.28 -15.03
N ALA A 337 -15.36 4.59 -13.93
CA ALA A 337 -16.22 3.48 -13.46
C ALA A 337 -17.67 3.91 -13.14
N LEU A 338 -17.90 5.18 -12.86
CA LEU A 338 -19.23 5.72 -12.48
C LEU A 338 -20.07 6.20 -13.67
N GLY A 339 -19.51 6.22 -14.89
CA GLY A 339 -20.16 6.76 -16.09
C GLY A 339 -21.44 6.06 -16.54
N TYR A 340 -21.85 4.97 -15.93
CA TYR A 340 -23.10 4.26 -16.22
C TYR A 340 -24.32 4.72 -15.38
N LEU A 341 -24.09 5.49 -14.33
CA LEU A 341 -25.12 5.87 -13.36
C LEU A 341 -25.90 7.12 -13.79
N ASP A 342 -27.20 7.14 -13.48
CA ASP A 342 -28.05 8.33 -13.59
C ASP A 342 -27.89 9.24 -12.37
N GLU A 343 -27.80 8.63 -11.20
CA GLU A 343 -27.52 9.28 -9.92
C GLU A 343 -26.40 8.50 -9.20
N ILE A 344 -25.48 9.22 -8.59
CA ILE A 344 -24.33 8.66 -7.87
C ILE A 344 -24.50 8.95 -6.39
N PRO A 345 -24.77 7.93 -5.55
CA PRO A 345 -24.78 8.13 -4.10
C PRO A 345 -23.37 8.38 -3.57
N VAL A 346 -23.25 9.28 -2.60
CA VAL A 346 -22.01 9.63 -1.91
C VAL A 346 -22.28 9.65 -0.41
N CYS A 347 -21.47 8.99 0.39
CA CYS A 347 -21.60 8.98 1.84
C CYS A 347 -20.98 10.26 2.42
N VAL A 348 -21.84 11.16 2.91
CA VAL A 348 -21.46 12.49 3.42
C VAL A 348 -21.44 12.57 4.94
N GLY A 349 -21.96 11.57 5.64
CA GLY A 349 -22.05 11.51 7.09
C GLY A 349 -22.41 10.11 7.56
N TYR A 350 -22.41 9.91 8.87
CA TYR A 350 -22.87 8.68 9.49
C TYR A 350 -24.01 8.95 10.47
N GLU A 351 -24.92 7.99 10.62
CA GLU A 351 -25.84 7.92 11.75
C GLU A 351 -25.27 6.94 12.77
N LEU A 352 -24.97 7.41 13.99
CA LEU A 352 -24.53 6.62 15.12
C LEU A 352 -25.55 6.75 16.26
N ASP A 353 -26.20 5.64 16.62
CA ASP A 353 -27.18 5.57 17.70
C ASP A 353 -28.29 6.65 17.59
N GLY A 354 -28.77 6.88 16.37
CA GLY A 354 -29.83 7.87 16.05
C GLY A 354 -29.36 9.33 15.98
N LYS A 355 -28.05 9.57 16.04
CA LYS A 355 -27.47 10.92 15.88
C LYS A 355 -26.60 10.96 14.62
N GLN A 356 -26.74 12.04 13.88
CA GLN A 356 -25.84 12.30 12.76
C GLN A 356 -24.49 12.78 13.27
N ILE A 357 -23.43 12.19 12.72
CA ILE A 357 -22.03 12.58 12.94
C ILE A 357 -21.32 12.79 11.60
N ASP A 358 -20.34 13.66 11.58
CA ASP A 358 -19.52 13.99 10.42
C ASP A 358 -18.02 13.70 10.61
N TYR A 359 -17.64 13.05 11.71
CA TYR A 359 -16.28 12.59 11.99
C TYR A 359 -16.20 11.07 11.86
N PHE A 360 -14.99 10.56 11.62
CA PHE A 360 -14.71 9.13 11.57
C PHE A 360 -14.53 8.58 12.99
N PRO A 361 -15.44 7.73 13.47
CA PRO A 361 -15.43 7.25 14.85
C PRO A 361 -14.49 6.04 15.04
N THR A 362 -14.36 5.57 16.28
CA THR A 362 -13.60 4.36 16.60
C THR A 362 -14.22 3.10 15.98
N THR A 363 -13.42 2.05 15.78
CA THR A 363 -13.91 0.79 15.20
C THR A 363 -15.12 0.21 15.94
N THR A 364 -15.16 0.36 17.27
CA THR A 364 -16.29 -0.11 18.10
C THR A 364 -17.60 0.62 17.75
N GLU A 365 -17.51 1.89 17.45
CA GLU A 365 -18.64 2.74 17.06
C GLU A 365 -19.02 2.53 15.59
N LEU A 366 -18.02 2.36 14.70
CA LEU A 366 -18.24 2.09 13.27
C LEU A 366 -19.18 0.91 13.03
N LYS A 367 -19.14 -0.13 13.88
CA LYS A 367 -20.06 -1.29 13.82
C LYS A 367 -21.53 -0.91 13.92
N ARG A 368 -21.86 0.23 14.52
CA ARG A 368 -23.23 0.72 14.71
C ARG A 368 -23.59 1.84 13.76
N CYS A 369 -22.62 2.31 12.98
CA CYS A 369 -22.84 3.41 12.02
C CYS A 369 -23.66 2.93 10.81
N LYS A 370 -24.51 3.84 10.32
CA LYS A 370 -25.17 3.71 9.02
C LYS A 370 -24.77 4.88 8.14
N PRO A 371 -24.61 4.67 6.82
CA PRO A 371 -24.22 5.75 5.92
C PRO A 371 -25.39 6.73 5.72
N ILE A 372 -25.07 8.03 5.70
CA ILE A 372 -25.97 9.09 5.22
C ILE A 372 -25.52 9.39 3.80
N LEU A 373 -26.41 9.09 2.84
CA LEU A 373 -26.11 9.22 1.42
C LEU A 373 -26.76 10.46 0.83
N GLU A 374 -25.97 11.22 0.07
CA GLU A 374 -26.44 12.28 -0.83
C GLU A 374 -26.31 11.79 -2.27
N LYS A 375 -27.29 12.07 -3.12
CA LYS A 375 -27.28 11.67 -4.52
C LYS A 375 -26.87 12.83 -5.40
N LEU A 376 -25.83 12.64 -6.18
CA LEU A 376 -25.37 13.59 -7.18
C LEU A 376 -25.82 13.13 -8.58
N PRO A 377 -26.07 14.04 -9.53
CA PRO A 377 -26.39 13.65 -10.89
C PRO A 377 -25.20 12.97 -11.56
N GLY A 378 -25.45 11.82 -12.19
CA GLY A 378 -24.48 11.11 -13.01
C GLY A 378 -24.26 11.76 -14.38
N TRP A 379 -23.26 11.32 -15.11
CA TRP A 379 -22.94 11.86 -16.44
C TRP A 379 -23.28 10.95 -17.62
N LYS A 380 -23.63 9.71 -17.38
CA LYS A 380 -24.16 8.74 -18.38
C LYS A 380 -23.41 8.67 -19.69
N CYS A 381 -22.11 8.83 -19.67
CA CYS A 381 -21.27 8.68 -20.86
C CYS A 381 -19.86 8.16 -20.51
N ASP A 382 -19.17 7.68 -21.52
CA ASP A 382 -17.77 7.33 -21.45
C ASP A 382 -16.92 8.60 -21.38
N ILE A 383 -15.99 8.65 -20.42
CA ILE A 383 -15.05 9.75 -20.22
C ILE A 383 -13.59 9.36 -20.47
N HIS A 384 -13.35 8.12 -20.95
CA HIS A 384 -12.00 7.70 -21.34
C HIS A 384 -11.42 8.61 -22.42
N GLY A 385 -10.11 8.84 -22.35
CA GLY A 385 -9.40 9.62 -23.34
C GLY A 385 -9.57 11.14 -23.23
N ILE A 386 -10.43 11.65 -22.35
CA ILE A 386 -10.49 13.09 -22.03
C ILE A 386 -9.21 13.46 -21.31
N LYS A 387 -8.50 14.50 -21.79
CA LYS A 387 -7.16 14.90 -21.29
C LYS A 387 -7.16 16.17 -20.45
N LYS A 388 -8.24 16.93 -20.45
CA LYS A 388 -8.37 18.16 -19.64
C LYS A 388 -9.59 18.05 -18.73
N PHE A 389 -9.44 18.52 -17.51
CA PHE A 389 -10.53 18.51 -16.53
C PHE A 389 -11.74 19.32 -17.01
N GLU A 390 -11.50 20.44 -17.67
CA GLU A 390 -12.53 21.34 -18.20
C GLU A 390 -13.39 20.70 -19.29
N ASP A 391 -12.87 19.70 -20.01
CA ASP A 391 -13.57 18.97 -21.08
C ASP A 391 -14.43 17.82 -20.53
N LEU A 392 -14.36 17.50 -19.25
CA LEU A 392 -15.26 16.55 -18.60
C LEU A 392 -16.72 17.04 -18.65
N PRO A 393 -17.71 16.13 -18.71
CA PRO A 393 -19.11 16.47 -18.49
C PRO A 393 -19.30 17.28 -17.21
N GLU A 394 -20.22 18.23 -17.23
CA GLU A 394 -20.48 19.14 -16.09
C GLU A 394 -20.72 18.35 -14.78
N ASN A 395 -21.53 17.29 -14.83
CA ASN A 395 -21.81 16.46 -13.66
C ASN A 395 -20.57 15.72 -13.14
N ALA A 396 -19.64 15.31 -14.03
CA ALA A 396 -18.39 14.68 -13.62
C ALA A 396 -17.45 15.68 -12.92
N ARG A 397 -17.38 16.92 -13.44
CA ARG A 397 -16.65 18.00 -12.77
C ARG A 397 -17.25 18.32 -11.41
N HIS A 398 -18.58 18.48 -11.36
CA HIS A 398 -19.32 18.74 -10.12
C HIS A 398 -19.07 17.64 -9.06
N TYR A 399 -19.03 16.36 -9.48
CA TYR A 399 -18.70 15.25 -8.59
C TYR A 399 -17.33 15.41 -7.93
N VAL A 400 -16.31 15.73 -8.73
CA VAL A 400 -14.94 15.95 -8.23
C VAL A 400 -14.87 17.16 -7.30
N GLU A 401 -15.52 18.28 -7.67
CA GLU A 401 -15.56 19.51 -6.87
C GLU A 401 -16.34 19.32 -5.56
N PHE A 402 -17.42 18.55 -5.60
CA PHE A 402 -18.18 18.16 -4.42
C PHE A 402 -17.30 17.35 -3.44
N ALA A 403 -16.58 16.37 -3.96
CA ALA A 403 -15.65 15.59 -3.15
C ALA A 403 -14.53 16.45 -2.58
N GLU A 404 -13.90 17.30 -3.38
CA GLU A 404 -12.84 18.24 -2.96
C GLU A 404 -13.31 19.12 -1.79
N LYS A 405 -14.51 19.67 -1.88
CA LYS A 405 -15.10 20.51 -0.83
C LYS A 405 -15.24 19.75 0.50
N HIS A 406 -15.66 18.48 0.46
CA HIS A 406 -15.85 17.67 1.66
C HIS A 406 -14.54 17.13 2.23
N LEU A 407 -13.55 16.84 1.38
CA LEU A 407 -12.22 16.41 1.80
C LEU A 407 -11.43 17.57 2.45
N GLY A 408 -11.70 18.81 2.05
CA GLY A 408 -11.00 20.00 2.53
C GLY A 408 -9.54 20.09 2.04
N VAL A 409 -9.21 19.36 0.97
CA VAL A 409 -7.88 19.29 0.34
C VAL A 409 -8.04 19.35 -1.17
N PRO A 410 -7.23 20.12 -1.92
CA PRO A 410 -7.35 20.23 -3.36
C PRO A 410 -7.22 18.87 -4.07
N VAL A 411 -8.14 18.58 -5.01
CA VAL A 411 -7.99 17.47 -5.94
C VAL A 411 -7.13 17.93 -7.11
N CYS A 412 -5.85 17.60 -7.08
CA CYS A 412 -4.85 18.05 -8.06
C CYS A 412 -4.77 17.18 -9.31
N MET A 413 -5.20 15.92 -9.21
CA MET A 413 -5.14 14.94 -10.27
C MET A 413 -6.42 14.13 -10.32
N VAL A 414 -6.94 13.88 -11.53
CA VAL A 414 -8.13 13.04 -11.76
C VAL A 414 -7.81 12.01 -12.83
N SER A 415 -8.05 10.73 -12.52
CA SER A 415 -7.82 9.61 -13.45
C SER A 415 -9.15 9.08 -13.99
N ASN A 416 -9.23 8.93 -15.30
CA ASN A 416 -10.39 8.47 -16.06
C ASN A 416 -10.13 7.21 -16.91
N GLY A 417 -9.17 6.39 -16.49
CA GLY A 417 -8.86 5.11 -17.12
C GLY A 417 -7.63 4.45 -16.50
N PRO A 418 -7.26 3.24 -16.92
CA PRO A 418 -6.21 2.46 -16.29
C PRO A 418 -4.79 2.80 -16.77
N ALA A 419 -4.63 3.35 -17.99
CA ALA A 419 -3.33 3.64 -18.55
C ALA A 419 -2.68 4.87 -17.90
N ARG A 420 -1.35 4.97 -18.01
CA ARG A 420 -0.57 6.07 -17.46
C ARG A 420 -1.06 7.44 -17.92
N GLU A 421 -1.37 7.55 -19.22
CA GLU A 421 -1.84 8.78 -19.88
C GLU A 421 -3.28 9.17 -19.54
N ASP A 422 -4.05 8.31 -18.85
CA ASP A 422 -5.42 8.57 -18.45
C ASP A 422 -5.48 9.36 -17.15
N ILE A 423 -4.87 10.53 -17.16
CA ILE A 423 -4.83 11.46 -16.04
C ILE A 423 -4.98 12.89 -16.50
N MET A 424 -5.68 13.67 -15.72
CA MET A 424 -5.87 15.11 -15.88
C MET A 424 -5.32 15.81 -14.65
N TYR A 425 -4.64 16.93 -14.85
CA TYR A 425 -4.17 17.82 -13.79
C TYR A 425 -5.15 19.00 -13.61
N ARG A 426 -5.25 19.46 -12.36
CA ARG A 426 -6.06 20.64 -11.99
C ARG A 426 -5.21 21.69 -11.29
#